data_6363f9869693dfd2a7b9eba7c872b732
#
_entry.id   6363f9869693dfd2a7b9eba7c872b732
#
_cell.length_a   1.000
_cell.length_b   1.000
_cell.length_c   1.000
_cell.angle_alpha   90.00
_cell.angle_beta   90.00
_cell.angle_gamma   90.00
#
_symmetry.space_group_name_H-M   'P 1'
#
loop_
_entity.id
_entity.type
_entity.pdbx_description
1 polymer ?
#
loop_
_entity_poly.entity_id
_entity_poly.type
_entity_poly.pdbx_seq_one_letter_code
_entity_poly.pdbx_strand_id
1 'polypeptide(L)'
;MLDSSWCEKYKPKLSEIKDNQEVVEKLKIMIKTKLWTNFVLRGPVGCGKRTLISAFMNEVGCSDDNILRIYHSNLKIHDTRNLFSNFLEKKTDEKHKWIIIQNIRRFPIQFHYALYNLFTMKDLTVIIVETKENMSVGQWCIIFNMRDRTSKDYYNIARHIEKKEKKKWSKKFLQNIYSFSRNNLYTFLYLLQCPSELPDNYNKQKLPYNELLNHPSLRERYKIIHELEIQGYSHLDIVTHIYNYLRESDDSSIEYVIEVGRTLAIYSNHDYNKLPIYACFGRLWEMKYRPKN
;
A
#
# COMPACT_ATOMS: atom_id res chain seq x y z
N MET A 1 17.88 14.65 -19.20
CA MET A 1 16.49 14.82 -18.71
C MET A 1 16.12 13.50 -18.05
N LEU A 2 15.84 13.49 -16.76
CA LEU A 2 15.31 12.31 -16.08
C LEU A 2 13.92 12.05 -16.67
N ASP A 3 13.76 10.93 -17.37
CA ASP A 3 12.46 10.51 -17.88
C ASP A 3 11.47 10.45 -16.72
N SER A 4 10.29 11.05 -16.93
CA SER A 4 9.23 11.03 -15.92
C SER A 4 8.93 9.58 -15.52
N SER A 5 8.73 9.34 -14.23
CA SER A 5 8.37 8.01 -13.71
C SER A 5 7.21 7.42 -14.53
N TRP A 6 7.29 6.15 -14.92
CA TRP A 6 6.22 5.48 -15.65
C TRP A 6 4.90 5.45 -14.89
N CYS A 7 4.95 5.56 -13.58
CA CYS A 7 3.75 5.74 -12.77
C CYS A 7 3.01 7.05 -13.08
N GLU A 8 3.73 8.10 -13.47
CA GLU A 8 3.15 9.39 -13.88
C GLU A 8 2.81 9.41 -15.38
N LYS A 9 3.74 8.93 -16.21
CA LYS A 9 3.61 8.93 -17.68
C LYS A 9 2.43 8.07 -18.18
N TYR A 10 2.15 6.95 -17.50
CA TYR A 10 1.12 5.97 -17.88
C TYR A 10 -0.10 6.00 -16.96
N LYS A 11 -0.48 7.18 -16.44
CA LYS A 11 -1.76 7.34 -15.75
C LYS A 11 -2.92 7.07 -16.71
N PRO A 12 -3.75 6.06 -16.46
CA PRO A 12 -4.85 5.72 -17.35
C PRO A 12 -5.99 6.74 -17.21
N LYS A 13 -6.78 6.90 -18.28
CA LYS A 13 -8.11 7.50 -18.18
C LYS A 13 -9.06 6.52 -17.47
N LEU A 14 -10.16 7.02 -16.94
CA LEU A 14 -11.13 6.17 -16.24
C LEU A 14 -11.69 5.05 -17.16
N SER A 15 -11.85 5.34 -18.46
CA SER A 15 -12.29 4.38 -19.48
C SER A 15 -11.26 3.29 -19.79
N GLU A 16 -10.00 3.52 -19.51
CA GLU A 16 -8.89 2.58 -19.79
C GLU A 16 -8.64 1.60 -18.63
N ILE A 17 -9.21 1.88 -17.45
CA ILE A 17 -9.07 1.02 -16.27
C ILE A 17 -9.97 -0.21 -16.46
N LYS A 18 -9.34 -1.37 -16.59
CA LYS A 18 -10.04 -2.65 -16.84
C LYS A 18 -10.26 -3.51 -15.58
N ASP A 19 -9.54 -3.22 -14.52
CA ASP A 19 -9.70 -3.82 -13.20
C ASP A 19 -10.75 -3.07 -12.38
N ASN A 20 -11.36 -3.74 -11.42
CA ASN A 20 -12.38 -3.15 -10.54
C ASN A 20 -13.53 -2.46 -11.29
N GLN A 21 -14.02 -3.07 -12.39
CA GLN A 21 -15.01 -2.49 -13.30
C GLN A 21 -16.29 -2.03 -12.58
N GLU A 22 -16.76 -2.76 -11.58
CA GLU A 22 -17.95 -2.35 -10.81
C GLU A 22 -17.77 -0.97 -10.17
N VAL A 23 -16.60 -0.68 -9.61
CA VAL A 23 -16.30 0.63 -9.02
C VAL A 23 -16.18 1.69 -10.11
N VAL A 24 -15.50 1.37 -11.22
CA VAL A 24 -15.34 2.27 -12.37
C VAL A 24 -16.70 2.68 -12.94
N GLU A 25 -17.62 1.73 -13.11
CA GLU A 25 -18.97 2.01 -13.63
C GLU A 25 -19.78 2.90 -12.71
N LYS A 26 -19.74 2.64 -11.40
CA LYS A 26 -20.41 3.52 -10.41
C LYS A 26 -19.86 4.94 -10.46
N LEU A 27 -18.54 5.11 -10.58
CA LEU A 27 -17.93 6.43 -10.74
C LEU A 27 -18.35 7.11 -12.05
N LYS A 28 -18.44 6.38 -13.17
CA LYS A 28 -18.95 6.89 -14.45
C LYS A 28 -20.41 7.33 -14.35
N ILE A 29 -21.24 6.59 -13.63
CA ILE A 29 -22.63 6.97 -13.37
C ILE A 29 -22.66 8.29 -12.60
N MET A 30 -21.86 8.47 -11.55
CA MET A 30 -21.77 9.72 -10.79
C MET A 30 -21.39 10.89 -11.70
N ILE A 31 -20.43 10.72 -12.60
CA ILE A 31 -20.03 11.76 -13.57
C ILE A 31 -21.20 12.09 -14.51
N LYS A 32 -21.84 11.07 -15.09
CA LYS A 32 -22.93 11.24 -16.05
C LYS A 32 -24.16 11.93 -15.44
N THR A 33 -24.49 11.56 -14.19
CA THR A 33 -25.68 12.11 -13.50
C THR A 33 -25.40 13.40 -12.76
N LYS A 34 -24.11 13.75 -12.56
CA LYS A 34 -23.65 14.84 -11.70
C LYS A 34 -24.21 14.76 -10.26
N LEU A 35 -24.56 13.55 -9.83
CA LEU A 35 -24.98 13.28 -8.45
C LEU A 35 -23.76 12.96 -7.60
N TRP A 36 -23.23 13.99 -6.99
CA TRP A 36 -22.04 13.89 -6.16
C TRP A 36 -22.41 13.41 -4.75
N THR A 37 -21.85 12.28 -4.36
CA THR A 37 -22.05 11.69 -3.03
C THR A 37 -20.72 11.42 -2.38
N ASN A 38 -20.64 11.51 -1.06
CA ASN A 38 -19.44 11.14 -0.33
C ASN A 38 -19.15 9.64 -0.47
N PHE A 39 -17.91 9.28 -0.66
CA PHE A 39 -17.56 7.86 -0.76
C PHE A 39 -16.19 7.51 -0.15
N VAL A 40 -16.07 6.26 0.23
CA VAL A 40 -14.83 5.64 0.69
C VAL A 40 -14.34 4.68 -0.37
N LEU A 41 -13.13 4.87 -0.86
CA LEU A 41 -12.46 3.92 -1.73
C LEU A 41 -11.52 3.05 -0.88
N ARG A 42 -11.95 1.82 -0.66
CA ARG A 42 -11.27 0.84 0.20
C ARG A 42 -10.57 -0.23 -0.65
N GLY A 43 -9.42 -0.70 -0.21
CA GLY A 43 -8.72 -1.82 -0.85
C GLY A 43 -7.27 -1.92 -0.43
N PRO A 44 -6.58 -3.00 -0.78
CA PRO A 44 -5.21 -3.27 -0.36
C PRO A 44 -4.22 -2.23 -0.87
N VAL A 45 -3.02 -2.23 -0.27
CA VAL A 45 -1.92 -1.34 -0.71
C VAL A 45 -1.51 -1.71 -2.14
N GLY A 46 -1.31 -0.71 -2.99
CA GLY A 46 -0.85 -0.95 -4.38
C GLY A 46 -1.94 -1.32 -5.38
N CYS A 47 -3.21 -1.53 -4.97
CA CYS A 47 -4.29 -1.88 -5.90
C CYS A 47 -4.74 -0.73 -6.84
N GLY A 48 -4.17 0.47 -6.72
CA GLY A 48 -4.41 1.58 -7.65
C GLY A 48 -5.49 2.59 -7.23
N LYS A 49 -5.85 2.66 -5.95
CA LYS A 49 -6.85 3.63 -5.43
C LYS A 49 -6.57 5.08 -5.84
N ARG A 50 -5.32 5.52 -5.64
CA ARG A 50 -4.91 6.89 -6.00
C ARG A 50 -5.03 7.16 -7.50
N THR A 51 -4.63 6.18 -8.31
CA THR A 51 -4.72 6.25 -9.78
C THR A 51 -6.16 6.36 -10.22
N LEU A 52 -7.06 5.56 -9.63
CA LEU A 52 -8.50 5.59 -9.93
C LEU A 52 -9.10 6.96 -9.58
N ILE A 53 -8.78 7.52 -8.41
CA ILE A 53 -9.26 8.85 -8.03
C ILE A 53 -8.70 9.93 -8.94
N SER A 54 -7.42 9.87 -9.30
CA SER A 54 -6.85 10.84 -10.23
C SER A 54 -7.54 10.77 -11.60
N ALA A 55 -7.82 9.56 -12.11
CA ALA A 55 -8.55 9.38 -13.35
C ALA A 55 -10.00 9.89 -13.26
N PHE A 56 -10.67 9.65 -12.13
CA PHE A 56 -12.01 10.17 -11.86
C PHE A 56 -12.02 11.70 -11.83
N MET A 57 -11.12 12.33 -11.08
CA MET A 57 -11.06 13.79 -10.97
C MET A 57 -10.71 14.46 -12.30
N ASN A 58 -9.83 13.84 -13.10
CA ASN A 58 -9.53 14.34 -14.44
C ASN A 58 -10.75 14.28 -15.38
N GLU A 59 -11.61 13.26 -15.23
CA GLU A 59 -12.82 13.14 -16.06
C GLU A 59 -13.96 14.03 -15.56
N VAL A 60 -14.01 14.34 -14.24
CA VAL A 60 -14.88 15.38 -13.67
C VAL A 60 -14.50 16.75 -14.23
N GLY A 61 -13.23 16.99 -14.51
CA GLY A 61 -12.74 18.22 -15.14
C GLY A 61 -12.74 19.44 -14.22
N CYS A 62 -12.72 19.23 -12.88
CA CYS A 62 -12.69 20.36 -11.95
C CYS A 62 -11.29 20.94 -11.80
N SER A 63 -11.23 22.25 -11.50
CA SER A 63 -9.99 22.95 -11.23
C SER A 63 -9.31 22.44 -9.95
N ASP A 64 -7.97 22.41 -9.94
CA ASP A 64 -7.20 22.05 -8.73
C ASP A 64 -7.50 22.97 -7.54
N ASP A 65 -7.94 24.21 -7.78
CA ASP A 65 -8.37 25.14 -6.75
C ASP A 65 -9.61 24.67 -5.99
N ASN A 66 -10.41 23.80 -6.59
CA ASN A 66 -11.60 23.19 -6.00
C ASN A 66 -11.32 21.82 -5.35
N ILE A 67 -10.06 21.40 -5.31
CA ILE A 67 -9.68 20.10 -4.75
C ILE A 67 -8.71 20.29 -3.59
N LEU A 68 -9.14 19.95 -2.37
CA LEU A 68 -8.27 19.86 -1.21
C LEU A 68 -7.79 18.42 -1.03
N ARG A 69 -6.49 18.18 -1.15
CA ARG A 69 -5.88 16.87 -0.92
C ARG A 69 -5.19 16.83 0.44
N ILE A 70 -5.65 15.96 1.31
CA ILE A 70 -5.12 15.81 2.67
C ILE A 70 -4.43 14.45 2.79
N TYR A 71 -3.14 14.50 3.02
CA TYR A 71 -2.32 13.34 3.34
C TYR A 71 -2.00 13.36 4.83
N HIS A 72 -1.78 12.19 5.42
CA HIS A 72 -1.26 12.15 6.78
C HIS A 72 0.07 12.93 6.82
N SER A 73 0.02 14.07 7.42
CA SER A 73 1.15 14.89 7.84
C SER A 73 0.94 15.22 9.31
N ASN A 74 1.93 15.81 9.95
CA ASN A 74 1.86 16.27 11.35
C ASN A 74 0.90 17.45 11.53
N LEU A 75 -0.27 17.42 10.92
CA LEU A 75 -1.30 18.44 11.05
C LEU A 75 -1.79 18.49 12.49
N LYS A 76 -1.56 19.59 13.16
CA LYS A 76 -2.16 19.89 14.46
C LYS A 76 -3.66 20.11 14.28
N ILE A 77 -4.46 19.81 15.30
CA ILE A 77 -5.93 19.90 15.25
C ILE A 77 -6.43 21.29 14.86
N HIS A 78 -5.78 22.33 15.40
CA HIS A 78 -6.11 23.72 15.11
C HIS A 78 -5.89 24.05 13.62
N ASP A 79 -4.77 23.58 13.05
CA ASP A 79 -4.43 23.78 11.65
C ASP A 79 -5.43 23.11 10.72
N THR A 80 -6.01 21.99 11.14
CA THR A 80 -7.02 21.26 10.35
C THR A 80 -8.33 22.01 10.19
N ARG A 81 -8.83 22.63 11.28
CA ARG A 81 -10.06 23.44 11.21
C ARG A 81 -9.87 24.65 10.32
N ASN A 82 -8.76 25.35 10.49
CA ASN A 82 -8.41 26.49 9.66
C ASN A 82 -8.24 26.08 8.19
N LEU A 83 -7.63 24.93 7.92
CA LEU A 83 -7.48 24.40 6.57
C LEU A 83 -8.85 24.19 5.89
N PHE A 84 -9.81 23.60 6.57
CA PHE A 84 -11.16 23.41 6.04
C PHE A 84 -11.88 24.73 5.84
N SER A 85 -11.88 25.63 6.83
CA SER A 85 -12.52 26.94 6.74
C SER A 85 -11.95 27.75 5.58
N ASN A 86 -10.64 27.88 5.51
CA ASN A 86 -9.96 28.61 4.44
C ASN A 86 -10.27 28.04 3.04
N PHE A 87 -10.32 26.69 2.92
CA PHE A 87 -10.67 26.05 1.67
C PHE A 87 -12.14 26.29 1.28
N LEU A 88 -13.06 26.20 2.25
CA LEU A 88 -14.49 26.38 2.01
C LEU A 88 -14.84 27.83 1.68
N GLU A 89 -14.17 28.80 2.31
CA GLU A 89 -14.36 30.25 2.09
C GLU A 89 -13.71 30.74 0.79
N LYS A 90 -12.76 29.99 0.24
CA LYS A 90 -12.11 30.36 -1.01
C LYS A 90 -13.14 30.47 -2.14
N LYS A 91 -13.28 31.65 -2.73
CA LYS A 91 -14.12 31.86 -3.92
C LYS A 91 -13.45 31.22 -5.13
N THR A 92 -14.17 30.39 -5.84
CA THR A 92 -13.75 29.70 -7.05
C THR A 92 -14.85 29.78 -8.09
N ASP A 93 -14.49 29.63 -9.37
CA ASP A 93 -15.45 29.73 -10.47
C ASP A 93 -16.49 28.59 -10.44
N GLU A 94 -16.09 27.42 -9.93
CA GLU A 94 -16.98 26.28 -9.77
C GLU A 94 -17.56 26.24 -8.36
N LYS A 95 -18.86 25.95 -8.29
CA LYS A 95 -19.62 25.93 -7.03
C LYS A 95 -19.26 24.70 -6.17
N HIS A 96 -18.96 23.56 -6.82
CA HIS A 96 -18.72 22.30 -6.13
C HIS A 96 -17.25 22.11 -5.73
N LYS A 97 -17.02 21.72 -4.50
CA LYS A 97 -15.69 21.48 -3.92
C LYS A 97 -15.46 20.02 -3.58
N TRP A 98 -14.20 19.62 -3.58
CA TRP A 98 -13.80 18.24 -3.34
C TRP A 98 -12.74 18.17 -2.25
N ILE A 99 -12.92 17.27 -1.29
CA ILE A 99 -11.90 16.98 -0.27
C ILE A 99 -11.49 15.52 -0.40
N ILE A 100 -10.21 15.26 -0.66
CA ILE A 100 -9.66 13.91 -0.80
C ILE A 100 -8.75 13.63 0.40
N ILE A 101 -9.13 12.66 1.23
CA ILE A 101 -8.41 12.32 2.46
C ILE A 101 -7.83 10.91 2.32
N GLN A 102 -6.53 10.77 2.61
CA GLN A 102 -5.86 9.48 2.57
C GLN A 102 -5.47 9.01 3.96
N ASN A 103 -5.68 7.71 4.22
CA ASN A 103 -5.34 7.07 5.48
C ASN A 103 -5.93 7.78 6.70
N ILE A 104 -7.23 8.02 6.69
CA ILE A 104 -7.95 8.77 7.72
C ILE A 104 -7.70 8.26 9.15
N ARG A 105 -7.39 6.98 9.32
CA ARG A 105 -7.06 6.38 10.62
C ARG A 105 -5.85 6.97 11.31
N ARG A 106 -4.94 7.56 10.54
CA ARG A 106 -3.74 8.19 11.08
C ARG A 106 -4.01 9.57 11.66
N PHE A 107 -5.22 10.08 11.48
CA PHE A 107 -5.60 11.37 12.04
C PHE A 107 -6.20 11.21 13.44
N PRO A 108 -6.02 12.20 14.32
CA PRO A 108 -6.60 12.16 15.66
C PRO A 108 -8.13 12.19 15.61
N ILE A 109 -8.79 11.71 16.66
CA ILE A 109 -10.26 11.58 16.74
C ILE A 109 -10.99 12.91 16.48
N GLN A 110 -10.39 14.02 16.88
CA GLN A 110 -10.95 15.37 16.68
C GLN A 110 -11.03 15.74 15.19
N PHE A 111 -10.14 15.19 14.35
CA PHE A 111 -10.22 15.34 12.90
C PHE A 111 -11.47 14.64 12.36
N HIS A 112 -11.77 13.46 12.86
CA HIS A 112 -12.98 12.71 12.48
C HIS A 112 -14.25 13.50 12.83
N TYR A 113 -14.30 14.13 14.02
CA TYR A 113 -15.43 15.00 14.39
C TYR A 113 -15.59 16.22 13.48
N ALA A 114 -14.48 16.84 13.06
CA ALA A 114 -14.53 17.95 12.13
C ALA A 114 -15.10 17.53 10.75
N LEU A 115 -14.84 16.29 10.32
CA LEU A 115 -15.37 15.76 9.06
C LEU A 115 -16.88 15.54 9.07
N TYR A 116 -17.50 15.20 10.20
CA TYR A 116 -18.94 14.93 10.24
C TYR A 116 -19.77 16.12 9.73
N ASN A 117 -19.36 17.33 10.05
CA ASN A 117 -20.04 18.54 9.57
C ASN A 117 -19.89 18.71 8.05
N LEU A 118 -18.78 18.23 7.47
CA LEU A 118 -18.52 18.36 6.04
C LEU A 118 -19.37 17.40 5.19
N PHE A 119 -19.70 16.21 5.72
CA PHE A 119 -20.51 15.23 4.98
C PHE A 119 -21.93 15.70 4.66
N THR A 120 -22.44 16.69 5.37
CA THR A 120 -23.81 17.23 5.19
C THR A 120 -23.87 18.44 4.28
N MET A 121 -22.73 18.95 3.81
CA MET A 121 -22.67 20.12 2.94
C MET A 121 -23.10 19.78 1.50
N LYS A 122 -23.99 20.57 0.90
CA LYS A 122 -24.56 20.30 -0.42
C LYS A 122 -23.57 20.43 -1.58
N ASP A 123 -22.68 21.41 -1.52
CA ASP A 123 -21.75 21.73 -2.61
C ASP A 123 -20.32 21.19 -2.31
N LEU A 124 -20.26 20.09 -1.55
CA LEU A 124 -19.01 19.46 -1.14
C LEU A 124 -19.12 17.94 -1.26
N THR A 125 -18.10 17.33 -1.83
CA THR A 125 -17.91 15.87 -1.80
C THR A 125 -16.63 15.51 -1.09
N VAL A 126 -16.74 14.61 -0.12
CA VAL A 126 -15.59 14.05 0.59
C VAL A 126 -15.29 12.65 0.06
N ILE A 127 -14.05 12.46 -0.39
CA ILE A 127 -13.52 11.19 -0.88
C ILE A 127 -12.48 10.68 0.12
N ILE A 128 -12.69 9.50 0.66
CA ILE A 128 -11.77 8.88 1.62
C ILE A 128 -11.08 7.69 0.95
N VAL A 129 -9.77 7.64 1.05
CA VAL A 129 -8.94 6.53 0.55
C VAL A 129 -8.38 5.75 1.71
N GLU A 130 -8.75 4.47 1.83
CA GLU A 130 -8.39 3.65 2.98
C GLU A 130 -7.94 2.24 2.58
N THR A 131 -7.16 1.59 3.44
CA THR A 131 -6.62 0.25 3.17
C THR A 131 -7.36 -0.87 3.90
N LYS A 132 -7.95 -0.59 5.07
CA LYS A 132 -8.57 -1.61 5.94
C LYS A 132 -10.03 -1.32 6.24
N GLU A 133 -10.74 -2.34 6.71
CA GLU A 133 -12.09 -2.24 7.25
C GLU A 133 -12.10 -1.48 8.60
N ASN A 134 -13.24 -1.16 9.13
CA ASN A 134 -13.47 -0.43 10.38
C ASN A 134 -13.34 1.10 10.31
N MET A 135 -14.30 1.71 9.64
CA MET A 135 -14.48 3.16 9.73
C MET A 135 -15.91 3.48 10.18
N SER A 136 -16.01 4.34 11.17
CA SER A 136 -17.27 4.88 11.68
C SER A 136 -18.01 5.79 10.68
N VAL A 137 -17.40 6.10 9.54
CA VAL A 137 -17.98 7.00 8.51
C VAL A 137 -18.93 6.30 7.53
N GLY A 138 -19.14 4.99 7.65
CA GLY A 138 -19.95 4.21 6.70
C GLY A 138 -21.40 4.68 6.54
N GLN A 139 -21.98 5.33 7.54
CA GLN A 139 -23.34 5.92 7.46
C GLN A 139 -23.41 7.20 6.62
N TRP A 140 -22.27 7.85 6.33
CA TRP A 140 -22.20 9.12 5.59
C TRP A 140 -21.63 8.98 4.18
N CYS A 141 -21.09 7.79 3.87
CA CYS A 141 -20.35 7.55 2.64
C CYS A 141 -20.75 6.23 1.99
N ILE A 142 -20.80 6.21 0.66
CA ILE A 142 -20.87 4.96 -0.09
C ILE A 142 -19.50 4.29 -0.03
N ILE A 143 -19.46 2.98 0.24
CA ILE A 143 -18.22 2.24 0.31
C ILE A 143 -17.98 1.51 -1.01
N PHE A 144 -16.89 1.82 -1.68
CA PHE A 144 -16.40 1.12 -2.86
C PHE A 144 -15.21 0.25 -2.48
N ASN A 145 -15.38 -1.06 -2.60
CA ASN A 145 -14.33 -2.02 -2.30
C ASN A 145 -13.55 -2.37 -3.58
N MET A 146 -12.26 -2.08 -3.58
CA MET A 146 -11.35 -2.51 -4.64
C MET A 146 -10.67 -3.83 -4.24
N ARG A 147 -10.63 -4.76 -5.18
CA ARG A 147 -9.90 -6.02 -5.04
C ARG A 147 -8.42 -5.84 -5.39
N ASP A 148 -7.62 -6.79 -4.95
CA ASP A 148 -6.26 -6.96 -5.44
C ASP A 148 -6.25 -7.22 -6.95
N ARG A 149 -5.19 -6.75 -7.60
CA ARG A 149 -4.91 -7.09 -8.98
C ARG A 149 -4.39 -8.51 -9.09
N THR A 150 -4.86 -9.22 -10.11
CA THR A 150 -4.34 -10.52 -10.46
C THR A 150 -3.04 -10.41 -11.27
N SER A 151 -2.24 -11.46 -11.35
CA SER A 151 -1.07 -11.51 -12.23
C SER A 151 -1.40 -11.16 -13.68
N LYS A 152 -2.59 -11.52 -14.14
CA LYS A 152 -3.10 -11.19 -15.48
C LYS A 152 -3.25 -9.68 -15.69
N ASP A 153 -3.71 -8.97 -14.66
CA ASP A 153 -3.86 -7.50 -14.71
C ASP A 153 -2.49 -6.81 -14.86
N TYR A 154 -1.48 -7.29 -14.11
CA TYR A 154 -0.10 -6.80 -14.21
C TYR A 154 0.50 -7.07 -15.58
N TYR A 155 0.30 -8.26 -16.15
CA TYR A 155 0.79 -8.58 -17.48
C TYR A 155 0.13 -7.75 -18.57
N ASN A 156 -1.16 -7.46 -18.45
CA ASN A 156 -1.86 -6.57 -19.39
C ASN A 156 -1.29 -5.15 -19.35
N ILE A 157 -0.98 -4.62 -18.17
CA ILE A 157 -0.33 -3.32 -18.00
C ILE A 157 1.07 -3.35 -18.63
N ALA A 158 1.87 -4.38 -18.34
CA ALA A 158 3.20 -4.52 -18.92
C ALA A 158 3.14 -4.57 -20.45
N ARG A 159 2.23 -5.35 -21.03
CA ARG A 159 2.03 -5.43 -22.51
C ARG A 159 1.61 -4.10 -23.14
N HIS A 160 0.81 -3.32 -22.43
CA HIS A 160 0.46 -1.98 -22.89
C HIS A 160 1.69 -1.06 -22.96
N ILE A 161 2.54 -1.11 -21.93
CA ILE A 161 3.78 -0.33 -21.87
C ILE A 161 4.80 -0.83 -22.90
N GLU A 162 4.94 -2.16 -23.10
CA GLU A 162 5.80 -2.74 -24.15
C GLU A 162 5.53 -2.11 -25.53
N LYS A 163 4.25 -1.99 -25.87
CA LYS A 163 3.85 -1.41 -27.15
C LYS A 163 4.23 0.06 -27.27
N LYS A 164 4.07 0.83 -26.17
CA LYS A 164 4.38 2.26 -26.17
C LYS A 164 5.88 2.55 -26.11
N GLU A 165 6.64 1.78 -25.33
CA GLU A 165 8.07 1.96 -25.15
C GLU A 165 8.92 1.17 -26.18
N LYS A 166 8.27 0.41 -27.10
CA LYS A 166 8.95 -0.46 -28.07
C LYS A 166 9.95 -1.43 -27.41
N LYS A 167 9.67 -1.84 -26.17
CA LYS A 167 10.43 -2.83 -25.41
C LYS A 167 9.77 -4.21 -25.52
N LYS A 168 10.53 -5.28 -25.29
CA LYS A 168 10.00 -6.65 -25.21
C LYS A 168 10.52 -7.31 -23.93
N TRP A 169 9.60 -7.86 -23.14
CA TRP A 169 9.96 -8.59 -21.93
C TRP A 169 9.55 -10.07 -22.05
N SER A 170 10.43 -10.95 -21.59
CA SER A 170 10.11 -12.36 -21.53
C SER A 170 9.05 -12.63 -20.46
N LYS A 171 8.26 -13.70 -20.65
CA LYS A 171 7.26 -14.12 -19.67
C LYS A 171 7.90 -14.40 -18.29
N LYS A 172 9.08 -15.03 -18.28
CA LYS A 172 9.84 -15.33 -17.06
C LYS A 172 10.25 -14.05 -16.32
N PHE A 173 10.71 -13.04 -17.04
CA PHE A 173 11.05 -11.73 -16.47
C PHE A 173 9.84 -11.06 -15.82
N LEU A 174 8.70 -11.04 -16.50
CA LEU A 174 7.47 -10.47 -15.94
C LEU A 174 6.97 -11.24 -14.72
N GLN A 175 7.11 -12.57 -14.69
CA GLN A 175 6.79 -13.38 -13.52
C GLN A 175 7.67 -13.03 -12.33
N ASN A 176 8.98 -12.88 -12.55
CA ASN A 176 9.93 -12.49 -11.51
C ASN A 176 9.59 -11.11 -10.93
N ILE A 177 9.35 -10.11 -11.78
CA ILE A 177 8.97 -8.76 -11.32
C ILE A 177 7.64 -8.80 -10.57
N TYR A 178 6.65 -9.56 -11.05
CA TYR A 178 5.38 -9.68 -10.37
C TYR A 178 5.53 -10.26 -8.96
N SER A 179 6.23 -11.37 -8.82
CA SER A 179 6.48 -11.98 -7.50
C SER A 179 7.23 -11.03 -6.57
N PHE A 180 8.19 -10.26 -7.12
CA PHE A 180 8.92 -9.26 -6.38
C PHE A 180 8.07 -8.08 -5.93
N SER A 181 7.16 -7.63 -6.77
CA SER A 181 6.32 -6.47 -6.50
C SER A 181 5.30 -6.68 -5.38
N ARG A 182 5.07 -7.93 -4.93
CA ARG A 182 4.10 -8.29 -3.88
C ARG A 182 2.76 -7.58 -4.03
N ASN A 183 2.18 -7.66 -5.23
CA ASN A 183 0.93 -6.99 -5.60
C ASN A 183 0.97 -5.45 -5.49
N ASN A 184 2.14 -4.83 -5.42
CA ASN A 184 2.27 -3.38 -5.44
C ASN A 184 2.56 -2.89 -6.88
N LEU A 185 1.58 -2.25 -7.51
CA LEU A 185 1.71 -1.76 -8.88
C LEU A 185 2.82 -0.72 -9.04
N TYR A 186 3.03 0.13 -8.04
CA TYR A 186 4.09 1.14 -8.07
C TYR A 186 5.46 0.47 -8.18
N THR A 187 5.73 -0.50 -7.29
CA THR A 187 6.97 -1.29 -7.32
C THR A 187 7.13 -2.05 -8.63
N PHE A 188 6.05 -2.63 -9.15
CA PHE A 188 6.06 -3.35 -10.42
C PHE A 188 6.48 -2.43 -11.59
N LEU A 189 5.88 -1.26 -11.70
CA LEU A 189 6.20 -0.30 -12.77
C LEU A 189 7.61 0.27 -12.65
N TYR A 190 8.05 0.53 -11.42
CA TYR A 190 9.41 0.97 -11.14
C TYR A 190 10.45 -0.05 -11.61
N LEU A 191 10.26 -1.32 -11.27
CA LEU A 191 11.16 -2.40 -11.70
C LEU A 191 11.11 -2.66 -13.21
N LEU A 192 9.98 -2.43 -13.87
CA LEU A 192 9.89 -2.47 -15.34
C LEU A 192 10.70 -1.33 -15.98
N GLN A 193 10.70 -0.15 -15.37
CA GLN A 193 11.42 1.01 -15.86
C GLN A 193 12.93 0.87 -15.64
N CYS A 194 13.33 0.37 -14.46
CA CYS A 194 14.72 0.23 -14.02
C CYS A 194 15.07 -1.25 -13.78
N PRO A 195 15.14 -2.08 -14.83
CA PRO A 195 15.39 -3.52 -14.69
C PRO A 195 16.79 -3.85 -14.12
N SER A 196 17.75 -2.93 -14.20
CA SER A 196 19.09 -3.06 -13.60
C SER A 196 19.07 -3.02 -12.07
N GLU A 197 18.01 -2.52 -11.48
CA GLU A 197 17.83 -2.52 -10.02
C GLU A 197 17.17 -3.81 -9.50
N LEU A 198 16.80 -4.73 -10.39
CA LEU A 198 16.55 -6.10 -9.98
C LEU A 198 17.89 -6.69 -9.54
N PRO A 199 18.07 -7.04 -8.27
CA PRO A 199 19.28 -7.69 -7.85
C PRO A 199 19.46 -8.95 -8.69
N ASP A 200 20.56 -9.06 -9.45
CA ASP A 200 20.90 -10.26 -10.24
C ASP A 200 20.88 -11.53 -9.40
N ASN A 201 20.94 -11.36 -8.10
CA ASN A 201 20.98 -12.40 -7.07
C ASN A 201 19.69 -12.52 -6.24
N TYR A 202 18.60 -11.80 -6.57
CA TYR A 202 17.40 -11.92 -5.71
C TYR A 202 16.82 -13.34 -5.68
N ASN A 203 16.98 -14.11 -6.75
CA ASN A 203 16.71 -15.55 -6.72
C ASN A 203 17.85 -16.37 -6.07
N LYS A 204 19.02 -15.77 -5.79
CA LYS A 204 20.17 -16.45 -5.18
C LYS A 204 20.43 -16.04 -3.73
N GLN A 205 20.01 -14.84 -3.33
CA GLN A 205 19.95 -14.48 -1.91
C GLN A 205 18.61 -14.95 -1.32
N LYS A 206 18.36 -16.24 -1.39
CA LYS A 206 17.55 -16.85 -0.35
C LYS A 206 18.30 -16.54 0.93
N LEU A 207 17.71 -15.65 1.75
CA LEU A 207 18.20 -15.53 3.13
C LEU A 207 18.40 -16.95 3.64
N PRO A 208 19.40 -17.20 4.44
CA PRO A 208 19.69 -18.54 4.92
C PRO A 208 18.62 -18.98 5.93
N TYR A 209 17.36 -19.05 5.45
CA TYR A 209 16.19 -19.34 6.29
C TYR A 209 16.34 -20.66 7.04
N ASN A 210 16.85 -21.69 6.34
CA ASN A 210 17.08 -22.99 6.96
C ASN A 210 18.14 -22.93 8.04
N GLU A 211 19.22 -22.20 7.83
CA GLU A 211 20.26 -22.02 8.85
C GLU A 211 19.72 -21.17 10.00
N LEU A 212 19.01 -20.09 9.70
CA LEU A 212 18.48 -19.21 10.70
C LEU A 212 17.41 -19.87 11.59
N LEU A 213 16.55 -20.71 11.01
CA LEU A 213 15.46 -21.38 11.72
C LEU A 213 15.85 -22.73 12.32
N ASN A 214 16.84 -23.43 11.73
CA ASN A 214 17.12 -24.81 12.06
C ASN A 214 18.52 -25.04 12.66
N HIS A 215 19.38 -24.02 12.72
CA HIS A 215 20.72 -24.21 13.30
C HIS A 215 20.62 -24.53 14.81
N PRO A 216 21.32 -25.58 15.29
CA PRO A 216 21.23 -26.00 16.69
C PRO A 216 21.86 -25.02 17.67
N SER A 217 22.83 -24.22 17.22
CA SER A 217 23.47 -23.19 18.03
C SER A 217 22.77 -21.84 17.90
N LEU A 218 22.24 -21.32 19.01
CA LEU A 218 21.65 -19.99 19.08
C LEU A 218 22.65 -18.88 18.74
N ARG A 219 23.93 -19.08 19.12
CA ARG A 219 25.03 -18.14 18.82
C ARG A 219 25.23 -17.98 17.33
N GLU A 220 25.18 -19.07 16.56
CA GLU A 220 25.34 -19.00 15.11
C GLU A 220 24.13 -18.32 14.44
N ARG A 221 22.91 -18.56 14.93
CA ARG A 221 21.72 -17.81 14.42
C ARG A 221 21.89 -16.31 14.62
N TYR A 222 22.41 -15.88 15.76
CA TYR A 222 22.65 -14.46 16.03
C TYR A 222 23.76 -13.88 15.15
N LYS A 223 24.80 -14.66 14.80
CA LYS A 223 25.80 -14.23 13.83
C LYS A 223 25.20 -14.01 12.44
N ILE A 224 24.34 -14.92 11.99
CA ILE A 224 23.64 -14.78 10.71
C ILE A 224 22.79 -13.51 10.69
N ILE A 225 22.06 -13.21 11.77
CA ILE A 225 21.29 -11.95 11.87
C ILE A 225 22.22 -10.74 11.75
N HIS A 226 23.35 -10.77 12.45
CA HIS A 226 24.32 -9.68 12.42
C HIS A 226 24.97 -9.51 11.03
N GLU A 227 25.26 -10.58 10.32
CA GLU A 227 25.75 -10.53 8.93
C GLU A 227 24.72 -9.91 7.99
N LEU A 228 23.44 -10.24 8.17
CA LEU A 228 22.34 -9.60 7.41
C LEU A 228 22.21 -8.11 7.72
N GLU A 229 22.40 -7.70 8.99
CA GLU A 229 22.47 -6.28 9.36
C GLU A 229 23.63 -5.56 8.63
N ILE A 230 24.80 -6.16 8.58
CA ILE A 230 25.97 -5.61 7.86
C ILE A 230 25.67 -5.49 6.36
N GLN A 231 24.91 -6.41 5.79
CA GLN A 231 24.46 -6.36 4.39
C GLN A 231 23.36 -5.30 4.14
N GLY A 232 22.90 -4.59 5.17
CA GLY A 232 21.94 -3.50 5.07
C GLY A 232 20.47 -3.91 5.27
N TYR A 233 20.19 -5.15 5.66
CA TYR A 233 18.82 -5.54 6.01
C TYR A 233 18.40 -4.94 7.35
N SER A 234 17.24 -4.28 7.39
CA SER A 234 16.66 -3.87 8.67
C SER A 234 16.08 -5.10 9.41
N HIS A 235 15.94 -5.00 10.74
CA HIS A 235 15.29 -6.06 11.53
C HIS A 235 13.87 -6.34 11.05
N LEU A 236 13.14 -5.31 10.66
CA LEU A 236 11.81 -5.43 10.08
C LEU A 236 11.84 -6.23 8.77
N ASP A 237 12.82 -5.98 7.90
CA ASP A 237 12.97 -6.72 6.65
C ASP A 237 13.26 -8.20 6.92
N ILE A 238 14.21 -8.48 7.82
CA ILE A 238 14.57 -9.87 8.19
C ILE A 238 13.33 -10.62 8.71
N VAL A 239 12.61 -10.04 9.68
CA VAL A 239 11.42 -10.66 10.27
C VAL A 239 10.30 -10.82 9.23
N THR A 240 10.09 -9.82 8.36
CA THR A 240 9.09 -9.87 7.28
C THR A 240 9.41 -10.98 6.28
N HIS A 241 10.66 -11.12 5.89
CA HIS A 241 11.11 -12.18 4.98
C HIS A 241 10.90 -13.57 5.57
N ILE A 242 11.25 -13.76 6.85
CA ILE A 242 11.06 -15.05 7.55
C ILE A 242 9.57 -15.37 7.72
N TYR A 243 8.75 -14.39 8.07
CA TYR A 243 7.32 -14.57 8.19
C TYR A 243 6.69 -15.05 6.88
N ASN A 244 7.08 -14.42 5.76
CA ASN A 244 6.59 -14.83 4.45
C ASN A 244 7.08 -16.23 4.06
N TYR A 245 8.35 -16.55 4.32
CA TYR A 245 8.90 -17.88 4.09
C TYR A 245 8.14 -18.97 4.86
N LEU A 246 7.87 -18.76 6.15
CA LEU A 246 7.11 -19.69 6.97
C LEU A 246 5.66 -19.86 6.49
N ARG A 247 5.03 -18.80 5.99
CA ARG A 247 3.67 -18.88 5.44
C ARG A 247 3.58 -19.63 4.11
N GLU A 248 4.63 -19.61 3.33
CA GLU A 248 4.68 -20.28 2.02
C GLU A 248 5.21 -21.72 2.12
N SER A 249 5.72 -22.11 3.28
CA SER A 249 6.28 -23.44 3.53
C SER A 249 5.23 -24.36 4.12
N ASP A 250 4.92 -25.46 3.43
CA ASP A 250 3.93 -26.46 3.86
C ASP A 250 4.35 -27.18 5.15
N ASP A 251 5.64 -27.22 5.46
CA ASP A 251 6.22 -27.90 6.64
C ASP A 251 6.40 -26.97 7.86
N SER A 252 5.94 -25.73 7.80
CA SER A 252 6.15 -24.79 8.89
C SER A 252 5.21 -25.04 10.07
N SER A 253 5.75 -25.10 11.29
CA SER A 253 4.94 -25.14 12.50
C SER A 253 4.13 -23.85 12.65
N ILE A 254 2.84 -23.98 12.94
CA ILE A 254 1.94 -22.85 13.21
C ILE A 254 2.49 -21.98 14.35
N GLU A 255 3.12 -22.59 15.36
CA GLU A 255 3.72 -21.90 16.49
C GLU A 255 4.84 -20.94 16.04
N TYR A 256 5.65 -21.35 15.06
CA TYR A 256 6.69 -20.50 14.47
C TYR A 256 6.09 -19.28 13.75
N VAL A 257 5.04 -19.50 12.97
CA VAL A 257 4.34 -18.42 12.26
C VAL A 257 3.77 -17.41 13.25
N ILE A 258 3.16 -17.88 14.35
CA ILE A 258 2.60 -17.03 15.40
C ILE A 258 3.70 -16.21 16.07
N GLU A 259 4.82 -16.82 16.45
CA GLU A 259 5.90 -16.14 17.16
C GLU A 259 6.58 -15.06 16.30
N VAL A 260 6.88 -15.39 15.04
CA VAL A 260 7.42 -14.42 14.10
C VAL A 260 6.42 -13.32 13.78
N GLY A 261 5.12 -13.66 13.67
CA GLY A 261 4.04 -12.69 13.49
C GLY A 261 3.89 -11.71 14.65
N ARG A 262 4.04 -12.17 15.90
CA ARG A 262 4.08 -11.30 17.10
C ARG A 262 5.25 -10.31 17.03
N THR A 263 6.42 -10.80 16.66
CA THR A 263 7.62 -9.96 16.53
C THR A 263 7.45 -8.93 15.40
N LEU A 264 6.84 -9.32 14.28
CA LEU A 264 6.51 -8.41 13.20
C LEU A 264 5.53 -7.31 13.65
N ALA A 265 4.55 -7.65 14.50
CA ALA A 265 3.61 -6.68 15.06
C ALA A 265 4.32 -5.65 15.97
N ILE A 266 5.32 -6.05 16.74
CA ILE A 266 6.14 -5.13 17.54
C ILE A 266 6.86 -4.12 16.64
N TYR A 267 7.56 -4.60 15.59
CA TYR A 267 8.25 -3.71 14.66
C TYR A 267 7.31 -2.81 13.86
N SER A 268 6.10 -3.24 13.56
CA SER A 268 5.12 -2.42 12.85
C SER A 268 4.63 -1.21 13.66
N ASN A 269 4.81 -1.23 14.99
CA ASN A 269 4.50 -0.15 15.91
C ASN A 269 5.67 0.83 16.13
N HIS A 270 6.66 0.84 15.22
CA HIS A 270 7.83 1.74 15.24
C HIS A 270 8.87 1.45 16.34
N ASP A 271 8.96 0.21 16.81
CA ASP A 271 10.07 -0.20 17.67
C ASP A 271 11.29 -0.56 16.79
N TYR A 272 12.33 0.27 16.85
CA TYR A 272 13.59 0.05 16.11
C TYR A 272 14.64 -0.68 16.96
N ASN A 273 14.26 -1.20 18.13
CA ASN A 273 15.17 -1.92 19.02
C ASN A 273 15.56 -3.29 18.43
N LYS A 274 16.79 -3.71 18.67
CA LYS A 274 17.28 -5.04 18.27
C LYS A 274 16.70 -6.18 19.11
N LEU A 275 16.31 -5.93 20.34
CA LEU A 275 15.85 -6.95 21.29
C LEU A 275 14.74 -7.85 20.76
N PRO A 276 13.67 -7.35 20.10
CA PRO A 276 12.58 -8.21 19.65
C PRO A 276 13.00 -9.33 18.71
N ILE A 277 13.92 -9.07 17.75
CA ILE A 277 14.35 -10.10 16.81
C ILE A 277 15.21 -11.17 17.52
N TYR A 278 16.14 -10.77 18.38
CA TYR A 278 16.96 -11.71 19.13
C TYR A 278 16.13 -12.56 20.10
N ALA A 279 15.14 -11.95 20.78
CA ALA A 279 14.20 -12.66 21.63
C ALA A 279 13.32 -13.65 20.84
N CYS A 280 12.86 -13.27 19.65
CA CYS A 280 12.12 -14.15 18.75
C CYS A 280 12.92 -15.42 18.43
N PHE A 281 14.15 -15.26 17.96
CA PHE A 281 14.99 -16.40 17.62
C PHE A 281 15.39 -17.23 18.83
N GLY A 282 15.52 -16.63 20.00
CA GLY A 282 15.68 -17.34 21.27
C GLY A 282 14.49 -18.26 21.55
N ARG A 283 13.27 -17.74 21.46
CA ARG A 283 12.03 -18.54 21.66
C ARG A 283 11.85 -19.62 20.60
N LEU A 284 12.12 -19.33 19.33
CA LEU A 284 12.07 -20.33 18.26
C LEU A 284 13.09 -21.46 18.49
N TRP A 285 14.24 -21.13 19.03
CA TRP A 285 15.24 -22.13 19.41
C TRP A 285 14.78 -22.98 20.59
N GLU A 286 14.20 -22.36 21.62
CA GLU A 286 13.64 -23.08 22.78
C GLU A 286 12.52 -24.04 22.37
N MET A 287 11.60 -23.60 21.51
CA MET A 287 10.52 -24.46 21.00
C MET A 287 11.03 -25.73 20.34
N LYS A 288 12.20 -25.68 19.71
CA LYS A 288 12.76 -26.80 18.95
C LYS A 288 13.72 -27.68 19.76
N TYR A 289 14.54 -27.09 20.61
CA TYR A 289 15.69 -27.74 21.20
C TYR A 289 15.62 -27.86 22.72
N ARG A 290 14.69 -27.20 23.39
CA ARG A 290 14.51 -27.36 24.83
C ARG A 290 13.84 -28.70 25.10
N PRO A 291 14.41 -29.57 25.95
CA PRO A 291 13.78 -30.83 26.30
C PRO A 291 12.41 -30.54 26.94
N LYS A 292 11.37 -31.18 26.42
CA LYS A 292 10.05 -31.18 27.05
C LYS A 292 10.16 -31.97 28.34
N ASN A 293 10.26 -31.29 29.46
CA ASN A 293 10.13 -31.91 30.80
C ASN A 293 8.72 -32.45 30.97
#